data_94d0d40bbf8bfb6057a39b1a92db9b64
#
_entry.id   94d0d40bbf8bfb6057a39b1a92db9b64
#
_cell.length_a   1.000
_cell.length_b   1.000
_cell.length_c   1.000
_cell.angle_alpha   90.00
_cell.angle_beta   90.00
_cell.angle_gamma   90.00
#
_symmetry.space_group_name_H-M   'P 1'
#
loop_
_entity.id
_entity.type
_entity.pdbx_description
1 polymer ?
#
loop_
_entity_poly.entity_id
_entity_poly.type
_entity_poly.pdbx_seq_one_letter_code
_entity_poly.pdbx_strand_id
1 'polypeptide(L)' 'MKMEIGKTYLVKKDIFGLKNDELWTLVDKGYQAYFGEHNFVFVNDDKVKVFAVLQDGSEEDIQIYDHLDDYLEEVAHENF' A
#
# COMPACT_ATOMS: atom_id res chain seq x y z
N MET A 1 -7.95 4.09 6.77
CA MET A 1 -7.18 2.85 6.99
C MET A 1 -5.73 3.20 7.29
N LYS A 2 -5.17 2.57 8.28
CA LYS A 2 -3.75 2.74 8.59
C LYS A 2 -3.00 1.46 8.20
N MET A 3 -2.11 1.58 7.23
CA MET A 3 -1.27 0.46 6.83
C MET A 3 -0.08 0.32 7.76
N GLU A 4 0.28 -0.91 8.08
CA GLU A 4 1.39 -1.20 9.01
C GLU A 4 2.44 -2.09 8.35
N ILE A 5 3.70 -1.79 8.62
CA ILE A 5 4.83 -2.57 8.15
C ILE A 5 4.72 -3.99 8.73
N GLY A 6 4.94 -4.99 7.87
CA GLY A 6 4.86 -6.40 8.23
C GLY A 6 3.51 -7.03 8.00
N LYS A 7 2.49 -6.24 7.69
CA LYS A 7 1.14 -6.77 7.40
C LYS A 7 0.99 -7.09 5.93
N THR A 8 0.17 -8.09 5.64
CA THR A 8 -0.15 -8.49 4.27
C THR A 8 -1.54 -8.00 3.91
N TYR A 9 -1.68 -7.53 2.69
CA TYR A 9 -2.93 -6.94 2.19
C TYR A 9 -3.39 -7.67 0.94
N LEU A 10 -4.70 -7.92 0.88
CA LEU A 10 -5.37 -8.40 -0.32
C LEU A 10 -5.74 -7.19 -1.16
N VAL A 11 -5.39 -7.21 -2.43
CA VAL A 11 -5.75 -6.14 -3.37
C VAL A 11 -7.18 -6.36 -3.83
N LYS A 12 -8.06 -5.43 -3.49
CA LYS A 12 -9.48 -5.47 -3.89
C LYS A 12 -9.73 -4.73 -5.19
N LYS A 13 -8.82 -3.83 -5.55
CA LYS A 13 -8.93 -2.99 -6.73
C LYS A 13 -7.51 -2.62 -7.15
N ASP A 14 -7.22 -2.69 -8.44
CA ASP A 14 -5.88 -2.38 -8.96
C ASP A 14 -5.38 -1.03 -8.47
N ILE A 15 -4.16 -1.00 -7.93
CA ILE A 15 -3.52 0.21 -7.44
C ILE A 15 -2.00 0.03 -7.42
N PHE A 16 -1.25 1.07 -7.77
CA PHE A 16 0.24 1.06 -7.73
C PHE A 16 0.88 -0.04 -8.58
N GLY A 17 0.17 -0.61 -9.54
CA GLY A 17 0.64 -1.79 -10.26
C GLY A 17 0.34 -3.11 -9.57
N LEU A 18 -0.23 -3.08 -8.38
CA LEU A 18 -0.76 -4.26 -7.70
C LEU A 18 -2.11 -4.61 -8.31
N LYS A 19 -2.34 -5.89 -8.56
CA LYS A 19 -3.54 -6.35 -9.26
C LYS A 19 -4.57 -6.93 -8.31
N ASN A 20 -5.84 -6.78 -8.68
CA ASN A 20 -6.95 -7.35 -7.93
C ASN A 20 -6.71 -8.84 -7.62
N ASP A 21 -7.03 -9.23 -6.40
CA ASP A 21 -6.87 -10.59 -5.84
C ASP A 21 -5.43 -11.01 -5.51
N GLU A 22 -4.45 -10.14 -5.74
CA GLU A 22 -3.07 -10.42 -5.32
C GLU A 22 -2.86 -10.11 -3.84
N LEU A 23 -1.90 -10.80 -3.24
CA LEU A 23 -1.46 -10.56 -1.86
C LEU A 23 -0.10 -9.88 -1.87
N TRP A 24 0.01 -8.80 -1.13
CA TRP A 24 1.25 -8.03 -1.01
C TRP A 24 1.51 -7.65 0.43
N THR A 25 2.76 -7.75 0.86
CA THR A 25 3.17 -7.38 2.21
C THR A 25 3.82 -6.00 2.19
N LEU A 26 3.40 -5.13 3.10
CA LEU A 26 4.02 -3.82 3.26
C LEU A 26 5.32 -4.01 4.04
N VAL A 27 6.46 -3.69 3.43
CA VAL A 27 7.76 -3.88 4.06
C VAL A 27 8.42 -2.57 4.48
N ASP A 28 7.96 -1.45 3.92
CA ASP A 28 8.44 -0.14 4.32
C ASP A 28 7.39 0.92 4.03
N LYS A 29 7.39 1.98 4.83
CA LYS A 29 6.58 3.16 4.58
C LYS A 29 7.26 4.37 5.20
N GLY A 30 7.01 5.53 4.63
CA GLY A 30 7.58 6.76 5.13
C GLY A 30 6.84 7.97 4.62
N TYR A 31 7.17 9.11 5.19
CA TYR A 31 6.64 10.39 4.76
C TYR A 31 7.80 11.38 4.66
N GLN A 32 7.93 12.03 3.50
CA GLN A 32 8.92 13.08 3.31
C GLN A 32 8.21 14.42 3.33
N ALA A 33 8.32 15.10 4.46
CA ALA A 33 7.62 16.37 4.68
C ALA A 33 8.02 17.46 3.67
N TYR A 34 9.29 17.47 3.26
CA TYR A 34 9.78 18.46 2.31
C TYR A 34 9.06 18.38 0.96
N PHE A 35 8.77 17.17 0.49
CA PHE A 35 8.09 16.95 -0.78
C PHE A 35 6.60 16.66 -0.62
N GLY A 36 6.11 16.49 0.60
CA GLY A 36 4.74 16.09 0.85
C GLY A 36 4.42 14.72 0.27
N GLU A 37 5.35 13.77 0.40
CA GLU A 37 5.22 12.46 -0.23
C GLU A 37 5.08 11.35 0.80
N HIS A 38 4.03 10.52 0.63
CA HIS A 38 3.88 9.25 1.36
C HIS A 38 4.48 8.14 0.50
N ASN A 39 5.39 7.37 1.06
CA ASN A 39 6.11 6.31 0.35
C ASN A 39 5.75 4.95 0.92
N PHE A 40 5.55 3.97 0.04
CA PHE A 40 5.24 2.60 0.44
C PHE A 40 6.06 1.63 -0.40
N VAL A 41 6.51 0.55 0.22
CA VAL A 41 7.19 -0.54 -0.49
C VAL A 41 6.44 -1.83 -0.18
N PHE A 42 5.99 -2.49 -1.21
CA PHE A 42 5.29 -3.79 -1.13
C PHE A 42 6.14 -4.88 -1.74
N VAL A 43 6.01 -6.08 -1.21
CA VAL A 43 6.66 -7.27 -1.76
C VAL A 43 5.65 -8.41 -1.82
N ASN A 44 5.74 -9.23 -2.86
CA ASN A 44 4.91 -10.42 -2.99
C ASN A 44 5.72 -11.70 -2.69
N ASP A 45 5.10 -12.86 -2.82
CA ASP A 45 5.76 -14.15 -2.54
C ASP A 45 6.90 -14.46 -3.52
N ASP A 46 6.88 -13.87 -4.71
CA ASP A 46 7.93 -14.04 -5.71
C ASP A 46 9.11 -13.07 -5.51
N LYS A 47 9.12 -12.33 -4.40
CA LYS A 47 10.14 -11.34 -4.08
C LYS A 47 10.15 -10.13 -5.01
N VAL A 48 9.07 -9.90 -5.72
CA VAL A 48 8.91 -8.70 -6.53
C VAL A 48 8.57 -7.53 -5.61
N LYS A 49 9.27 -6.42 -5.78
CA LYS A 49 9.04 -5.19 -5.02
C LYS A 49 8.33 -4.16 -5.88
N VAL A 50 7.36 -3.48 -5.28
CA VAL A 50 6.69 -2.34 -5.89
C VAL A 50 6.85 -1.14 -4.96
N PHE A 51 7.27 -0.02 -5.53
CA PHE A 51 7.42 1.25 -4.84
C PHE A 51 6.26 2.16 -5.23
N ALA A 52 5.56 2.67 -4.25
CA ALA A 52 4.40 3.53 -4.46
C ALA A 52 4.60 4.87 -3.76
N VAL A 53 4.14 5.94 -4.41
CA VAL A 53 4.22 7.29 -3.86
C VAL A 53 2.85 7.94 -4.00
N LEU A 54 2.38 8.59 -2.94
CA LEU A 54 1.19 9.44 -2.96
C LEU A 54 1.58 10.83 -2.48
N GLN A 55 1.23 11.85 -3.25
CA GLN A 55 1.63 13.22 -2.98
C GLN A 55 0.48 14.04 -2.38
N ASP A 56 0.78 14.79 -1.32
CA ASP A 56 -0.20 15.67 -0.68
C ASP A 56 -0.68 16.79 -1.61
N GLY A 57 0.15 17.19 -2.57
CA GLY A 57 -0.20 18.22 -3.54
C GLY A 57 -1.13 17.77 -4.67
N SER A 58 -1.44 16.48 -4.74
CA SER A 58 -2.29 15.91 -5.77
C SER A 58 -3.65 15.53 -5.18
N GLU A 59 -4.74 16.11 -5.69
CA GLU A 59 -6.09 15.76 -5.23
C GLU A 59 -6.40 14.29 -5.48
N GLU A 60 -5.93 13.75 -6.60
CA GLU A 60 -6.10 12.36 -6.95
C GLU A 60 -5.43 11.44 -5.93
N ASP A 61 -4.19 11.78 -5.56
CA ASP A 61 -3.44 11.02 -4.58
C ASP A 61 -4.03 11.11 -3.18
N ILE A 62 -4.54 12.28 -2.79
CA ILE A 62 -5.23 12.47 -1.51
C ILE A 62 -6.47 11.59 -1.44
N GLN A 63 -7.25 11.53 -2.51
CA GLN A 63 -8.44 10.68 -2.57
C GLN A 63 -8.08 9.21 -2.39
N ILE A 64 -7.01 8.76 -3.03
CA ILE A 64 -6.52 7.39 -2.86
C ILE A 64 -6.08 7.16 -1.41
N TYR A 65 -5.28 8.06 -0.85
CA TYR A 65 -4.77 7.95 0.50
C TYR A 65 -5.89 7.88 1.54
N ASP A 66 -6.93 8.70 1.37
CA ASP A 66 -8.05 8.74 2.30
C ASP A 66 -9.00 7.54 2.16
N HIS A 67 -8.87 6.77 1.08
CA HIS A 67 -9.75 5.63 0.77
C HIS A 67 -8.95 4.37 0.45
N LEU A 68 -7.81 4.18 1.11
CA LEU A 68 -6.96 3.00 0.87
C LEU A 68 -7.70 1.68 1.14
N ASP A 69 -8.67 1.68 2.05
CA ASP A 69 -9.47 0.50 2.34
C ASP A 69 -10.44 0.10 1.21
N ASP A 70 -10.65 0.98 0.22
CA ASP A 70 -11.35 0.61 -1.00
C ASP A 70 -10.48 -0.26 -1.91
N TYR A 71 -9.16 -0.16 -1.77
CA TYR A 71 -8.20 -0.84 -2.62
C TYR A 71 -7.54 -2.04 -1.96
N LEU A 72 -7.34 -1.97 -0.65
CA LEU A 72 -6.55 -2.94 0.09
C LEU A 72 -7.30 -3.39 1.34
N GLU A 73 -7.19 -4.68 1.67
CA GLU A 73 -7.76 -5.25 2.87
C GLU A 73 -6.69 -6.02 3.62
N GLU A 74 -6.51 -5.71 4.89
CA GLU A 74 -5.56 -6.46 5.71
C GLU A 74 -6.07 -7.89 5.88
N VAL A 75 -5.21 -8.87 5.62
CA VAL A 75 -5.55 -10.28 5.83
C VAL A 75 -4.98 -10.73 7.17
N ALA A 76 -5.78 -11.49 7.91
CA ALA A 76 -5.35 -12.02 9.17
C ALA A 76 -4.24 -13.05 8.97
N HIS A 77 -3.15 -12.91 9.71
CA HIS A 77 -2.13 -13.93 9.77
C HIS A 77 -2.56 -14.97 10.79
N GLU A 78 -2.73 -16.18 10.32
CA GLU A 78 -2.92 -17.30 11.22
C GLU A 78 -1.55 -17.83 11.61
N ASN A 79 -1.32 -17.91 12.90
CA ASN A 79 -0.09 -18.53 13.44
C ASN A 79 -0.36 -20.01 13.62
N PHE A 80 0.38 -20.78 12.91
CA PHE A 80 0.31 -22.22 13.01
C PHE A 80 1.46 -22.74 13.85
#